data_69e3b285f120525147b9c10c1324e8d2
#
_entry.id   69e3b285f120525147b9c10c1324e8d2
#
_cell.length_a   1.000
_cell.length_b   1.000
_cell.length_c   1.000
_cell.angle_alpha   90.00
_cell.angle_beta   90.00
_cell.angle_gamma   90.00
#
_symmetry.space_group_name_H-M   'P 1'
#
loop_
_entity.id
_entity.type
_entity.pdbx_description
1 polymer ?
#
loop_
_entity_poly.entity_id
_entity_poly.type
_entity_poly.pdbx_seq_one_letter_code
_entity_poly.pdbx_strand_id
1 'polypeptide(L)'
;MVPRRLVVRALLRASATATALVVLYFTMPITGSINRSTALLLVLGLLAFAGVVTWQVRSVLRSPYPGLRAIESLATAIPLFLVLFAAIYLRIADLDGSAFSEPLSRTGALYFTITVFSTVGFGDITPRTDLARVVTMVQMLGDLVFVG
;
A
#
# COMPACT_ATOMS: atom_id res chain seq x y z
N MET A 1 0.51 -29.79 14.21
CA MET A 1 1.71 -28.98 13.89
C MET A 1 1.72 -28.64 12.40
N VAL A 2 1.91 -27.37 12.04
CA VAL A 2 2.00 -26.97 10.63
C VAL A 2 3.35 -27.41 10.06
N PRO A 3 3.41 -28.11 8.93
CA PRO A 3 4.67 -28.54 8.33
C PRO A 3 5.58 -27.35 8.02
N ARG A 4 6.83 -27.38 8.50
CA ARG A 4 7.83 -26.31 8.32
C ARG A 4 7.97 -25.89 6.84
N ARG A 5 7.81 -26.83 5.91
CA ARG A 5 7.86 -26.57 4.46
C ARG A 5 6.75 -25.64 3.98
N LEU A 6 5.55 -25.70 4.59
CA LEU A 6 4.44 -24.82 4.23
C LEU A 6 4.70 -23.39 4.72
N VAL A 7 5.24 -23.23 5.94
CA VAL A 7 5.61 -21.92 6.49
C VAL A 7 6.69 -21.26 5.62
N VAL A 8 7.75 -21.99 5.26
CA VAL A 8 8.83 -21.46 4.41
C VAL A 8 8.30 -21.03 3.03
N ARG A 9 7.44 -21.85 2.42
CA ARG A 9 6.81 -21.49 1.12
C ARG A 9 5.92 -20.25 1.22
N ALA A 10 5.15 -20.12 2.29
CA ALA A 10 4.31 -18.95 2.53
C ALA A 10 5.15 -17.68 2.67
N LEU A 11 6.22 -17.72 3.50
CA LEU A 11 7.15 -16.61 3.67
C LEU A 11 7.88 -16.23 2.38
N LEU A 12 8.35 -17.21 1.59
CA LEU A 12 8.99 -16.94 0.31
C LEU A 12 8.05 -16.28 -0.69
N ARG A 13 6.79 -16.72 -0.77
CA ARG A 13 5.78 -16.08 -1.63
C ARG A 13 5.49 -14.66 -1.18
N ALA A 14 5.28 -14.44 0.12
CA ALA A 14 5.02 -13.13 0.67
C ALA A 14 6.18 -12.15 0.40
N SER A 15 7.42 -12.58 0.65
CA SER A 15 8.61 -11.77 0.37
C SER A 15 8.76 -11.48 -1.13
N ALA A 16 8.56 -12.48 -1.99
CA ALA A 16 8.62 -12.29 -3.44
C ALA A 16 7.54 -11.30 -3.93
N THR A 17 6.33 -11.39 -3.41
CA THR A 17 5.23 -10.47 -3.75
C THR A 17 5.52 -9.06 -3.26
N ALA A 18 5.98 -8.88 -2.03
CA ALA A 18 6.35 -7.58 -1.48
C ALA A 18 7.48 -6.94 -2.30
N THR A 19 8.52 -7.70 -2.61
CA THR A 19 9.64 -7.23 -3.46
C THR A 19 9.15 -6.84 -4.85
N ALA A 20 8.31 -7.67 -5.49
CA ALA A 20 7.75 -7.38 -6.81
C ALA A 20 6.91 -6.08 -6.81
N LEU A 21 6.10 -5.85 -5.78
CA LEU A 21 5.29 -4.64 -5.63
C LEU A 21 6.16 -3.39 -5.47
N VAL A 22 7.21 -3.46 -4.65
CA VAL A 22 8.14 -2.34 -4.48
C VAL A 22 8.90 -2.07 -5.78
N VAL A 23 9.42 -3.09 -6.45
CA VAL A 23 10.09 -2.94 -7.76
C VAL A 23 9.13 -2.32 -8.77
N LEU A 24 7.89 -2.81 -8.85
CA LEU A 24 6.87 -2.26 -9.73
C LEU A 24 6.59 -0.77 -9.44
N TYR A 25 6.48 -0.39 -8.16
CA TYR A 25 6.31 1.01 -7.75
C TYR A 25 7.43 1.90 -8.27
N PHE A 26 8.70 1.47 -8.14
CA PHE A 26 9.84 2.27 -8.59
C PHE A 26 10.01 2.28 -10.13
N THR A 27 9.52 1.30 -10.84
CA THR A 27 9.64 1.19 -12.30
C THR A 27 8.46 1.77 -13.07
N MET A 28 7.26 1.81 -12.48
CA MET A 28 6.07 2.39 -13.16
C MET A 28 6.22 3.90 -13.39
N PRO A 29 5.86 4.43 -14.58
CA PRO A 29 5.80 5.86 -14.85
C PRO A 29 4.55 6.48 -14.17
N ILE A 30 4.63 6.76 -12.87
CA ILE A 30 3.52 7.33 -12.08
C ILE A 30 3.45 8.86 -12.26
N THR A 31 4.57 9.50 -12.61
CA THR A 31 4.71 10.95 -12.80
C THR A 31 4.55 11.34 -14.26
N GLY A 32 3.90 12.47 -14.53
CA GLY A 32 3.69 13.00 -15.89
C GLY A 32 2.28 13.56 -16.08
N SER A 33 1.99 14.15 -17.26
CA SER A 33 0.71 14.77 -17.59
C SER A 33 -0.49 13.87 -17.29
N ILE A 34 -1.55 14.47 -16.71
CA ILE A 34 -2.80 13.76 -16.44
C ILE A 34 -3.39 13.30 -17.77
N ASN A 35 -3.13 12.05 -18.11
CA ASN A 35 -3.91 11.39 -19.14
C ASN A 35 -5.00 10.55 -18.44
N ARG A 36 -6.17 10.44 -19.06
CA ARG A 36 -7.27 9.57 -18.58
C ARG A 36 -6.77 8.18 -18.19
N SER A 37 -5.69 7.71 -18.84
CA SER A 37 -5.03 6.45 -18.54
C SER A 37 -4.43 6.36 -17.13
N THR A 38 -3.85 7.44 -16.59
CA THR A 38 -3.25 7.40 -15.23
C THR A 38 -4.32 7.34 -14.14
N ALA A 39 -5.41 8.13 -14.29
CA ALA A 39 -6.56 8.04 -13.38
C ALA A 39 -7.21 6.66 -13.45
N LEU A 40 -7.35 6.09 -14.65
CA LEU A 40 -7.88 4.74 -14.84
C LEU A 40 -6.99 3.69 -14.17
N LEU A 41 -5.66 3.80 -14.29
CA LEU A 41 -4.73 2.88 -13.65
C LEU A 41 -4.80 2.93 -12.11
N LEU A 42 -4.98 4.13 -11.52
CA LEU A 42 -5.18 4.25 -10.07
C LEU A 42 -6.50 3.62 -9.61
N VAL A 43 -7.59 3.87 -10.35
CA VAL A 43 -8.89 3.23 -10.06
C VAL A 43 -8.82 1.71 -10.22
N LEU A 44 -8.20 1.23 -11.29
CA LEU A 44 -7.98 -0.21 -11.51
C LEU A 44 -7.08 -0.80 -10.42
N GLY A 45 -6.04 -0.08 -9.97
CA GLY A 45 -5.19 -0.48 -8.86
C GLY A 45 -5.98 -0.63 -7.56
N LEU A 46 -6.85 0.34 -7.26
CA LEU A 46 -7.73 0.31 -6.08
C LEU A 46 -8.75 -0.85 -6.16
N LEU A 47 -9.36 -1.08 -7.32
CA LEU A 47 -10.28 -2.19 -7.53
C LEU A 47 -9.56 -3.55 -7.43
N ALA A 48 -8.36 -3.64 -8.01
CA ALA A 48 -7.52 -4.83 -7.89
C ALA A 48 -7.13 -5.10 -6.42
N PHE A 49 -6.77 -4.05 -5.68
CA PHE A 49 -6.50 -4.13 -4.24
C PHE A 49 -7.72 -4.68 -3.48
N ALA A 50 -8.89 -4.07 -3.67
CA ALA A 50 -10.14 -4.53 -3.03
C ALA A 50 -10.46 -5.99 -3.40
N GLY A 51 -10.23 -6.38 -4.66
CA GLY A 51 -10.39 -7.76 -5.14
C GLY A 51 -9.43 -8.72 -4.45
N VAL A 52 -8.14 -8.36 -4.34
CA VAL A 52 -7.12 -9.18 -3.66
C VAL A 52 -7.45 -9.33 -2.18
N VAL A 53 -7.81 -8.25 -1.48
CA VAL A 53 -8.19 -8.30 -0.06
C VAL A 53 -9.41 -9.20 0.14
N THR A 54 -10.45 -9.03 -0.68
CA THR A 54 -11.67 -9.86 -0.61
C THR A 54 -11.37 -11.33 -0.87
N TRP A 55 -10.55 -11.62 -1.87
CA TRP A 55 -10.13 -13.00 -2.17
C TRP A 55 -9.29 -13.61 -1.04
N GLN A 56 -8.38 -12.83 -0.45
CA GLN A 56 -7.56 -13.27 0.68
C GLN A 56 -8.40 -13.59 1.92
N VAL A 57 -9.34 -12.69 2.29
CA VAL A 57 -10.26 -12.93 3.42
C VAL A 57 -11.05 -14.24 3.21
N ARG A 58 -11.62 -14.45 2.02
CA ARG A 58 -12.32 -15.69 1.70
C ARG A 58 -11.41 -16.92 1.74
N SER A 59 -10.15 -16.77 1.32
CA SER A 59 -9.15 -17.84 1.35
C SER A 59 -8.76 -18.24 2.78
N VAL A 60 -8.65 -17.26 3.69
CA VAL A 60 -8.40 -17.50 5.12
C VAL A 60 -9.55 -18.28 5.75
N LEU A 61 -10.78 -17.82 5.53
CA LEU A 61 -12.00 -18.43 6.10
C LEU A 61 -12.23 -19.88 5.63
N ARG A 62 -11.74 -20.25 4.45
CA ARG A 62 -11.90 -21.59 3.85
C ARG A 62 -10.70 -22.50 4.08
N SER A 63 -9.65 -22.05 4.79
CA SER A 63 -8.40 -22.79 4.94
C SER A 63 -8.44 -23.76 6.14
N PRO A 64 -7.91 -24.97 6.01
CA PRO A 64 -7.68 -25.86 7.14
C PRO A 64 -6.62 -25.34 8.14
N TYR A 65 -5.82 -24.32 7.76
CA TYR A 65 -4.82 -23.67 8.59
C TYR A 65 -5.03 -22.14 8.59
N PRO A 66 -6.09 -21.61 9.24
CA PRO A 66 -6.47 -20.21 9.13
C PRO A 66 -5.39 -19.25 9.63
N GLY A 67 -4.64 -19.59 10.69
CA GLY A 67 -3.57 -18.74 11.23
C GLY A 67 -2.41 -18.55 10.24
N LEU A 68 -1.95 -19.61 9.55
CA LEU A 68 -0.89 -19.50 8.54
C LEU A 68 -1.36 -18.65 7.34
N ARG A 69 -2.59 -18.86 6.91
CA ARG A 69 -3.19 -18.08 5.81
C ARG A 69 -3.41 -16.62 6.18
N ALA A 70 -3.75 -16.32 7.43
CA ALA A 70 -3.86 -14.94 7.91
C ALA A 70 -2.51 -14.22 7.81
N ILE A 71 -1.42 -14.83 8.26
CA ILE A 71 -0.06 -14.27 8.16
C ILE A 71 0.33 -14.05 6.68
N GLU A 72 0.08 -15.02 5.80
CA GLU A 72 0.37 -14.91 4.37
C GLU A 72 -0.45 -13.77 3.72
N SER A 73 -1.70 -13.62 4.12
CA SER A 73 -2.59 -12.56 3.64
C SER A 73 -2.12 -11.18 4.08
N LEU A 74 -1.78 -10.99 5.34
CA LEU A 74 -1.24 -9.74 5.87
C LEU A 74 0.09 -9.37 5.20
N ALA A 75 0.99 -10.35 5.08
CA ALA A 75 2.29 -10.16 4.43
C ALA A 75 2.20 -9.77 2.93
N THR A 76 1.05 -9.98 2.29
CA THR A 76 0.77 -9.52 0.93
C THR A 76 -0.02 -8.22 0.92
N ALA A 77 -1.03 -8.09 1.78
CA ALA A 77 -1.94 -6.94 1.80
C ALA A 77 -1.24 -5.67 2.28
N ILE A 78 -0.37 -5.74 3.30
CA ILE A 78 0.34 -4.57 3.83
C ILE A 78 1.25 -3.93 2.77
N PRO A 79 2.17 -4.63 2.10
CA PRO A 79 3.00 -4.01 1.06
C PRO A 79 2.17 -3.43 -0.10
N LEU A 80 1.10 -4.11 -0.49
CA LEU A 80 0.22 -3.63 -1.55
C LEU A 80 -0.50 -2.34 -1.14
N PHE A 81 -0.99 -2.27 0.10
CA PHE A 81 -1.60 -1.08 0.67
C PHE A 81 -0.60 0.10 0.72
N LEU A 82 0.61 -0.13 1.23
CA LEU A 82 1.65 0.90 1.33
C LEU A 82 2.04 1.44 -0.05
N VAL A 83 2.27 0.56 -1.03
CA VAL A 83 2.62 0.96 -2.40
C VAL A 83 1.49 1.75 -3.05
N LEU A 84 0.23 1.35 -2.83
CA LEU A 84 -0.94 2.04 -3.37
C LEU A 84 -1.02 3.47 -2.82
N PHE A 85 -0.94 3.66 -1.49
CA PHE A 85 -0.99 4.99 -0.90
C PHE A 85 0.23 5.85 -1.27
N ALA A 86 1.44 5.26 -1.32
CA ALA A 86 2.62 5.96 -1.80
C ALA A 86 2.45 6.47 -3.25
N ALA A 87 1.84 5.67 -4.13
CA ALA A 87 1.54 6.07 -5.49
C ALA A 87 0.50 7.21 -5.55
N ILE A 88 -0.52 7.15 -4.70
CA ILE A 88 -1.53 8.22 -4.59
C ILE A 88 -0.89 9.53 -4.09
N TYR A 89 -0.07 9.49 -3.05
CA TYR A 89 0.61 10.68 -2.53
C TYR A 89 1.58 11.29 -3.54
N LEU A 90 2.38 10.45 -4.19
CA LEU A 90 3.25 10.91 -5.27
C LEU A 90 2.45 11.61 -6.38
N ARG A 91 1.28 11.07 -6.70
CA ARG A 91 0.39 11.65 -7.72
C ARG A 91 -0.21 12.97 -7.27
N ILE A 92 -0.65 13.09 -6.02
CA ILE A 92 -1.15 14.35 -5.46
C ILE A 92 -0.07 15.42 -5.51
N ALA A 93 1.17 15.08 -5.09
CA ALA A 93 2.29 16.00 -5.11
C ALA A 93 2.71 16.42 -6.53
N ASP A 94 2.57 15.54 -7.53
CA ASP A 94 2.85 15.84 -8.94
C ASP A 94 1.78 16.79 -9.55
N LEU A 95 0.55 16.70 -9.06
CA LEU A 95 -0.56 17.57 -9.49
C LEU A 95 -0.53 18.94 -8.83
N ASP A 96 -0.12 18.99 -7.58
CA ASP A 96 -0.04 20.20 -6.79
C ASP A 96 1.23 20.14 -5.92
N GLY A 97 2.26 20.84 -6.37
CA GLY A 97 3.55 20.92 -5.68
C GLY A 97 3.47 21.53 -4.27
N SER A 98 2.33 22.15 -3.89
CA SER A 98 2.08 22.69 -2.54
C SER A 98 1.35 21.70 -1.62
N ALA A 99 0.99 20.51 -2.13
CA ALA A 99 0.18 19.54 -1.42
C ALA A 99 0.84 19.00 -0.13
N PHE A 100 2.15 18.99 -0.08
CA PHE A 100 2.95 18.56 1.08
C PHE A 100 3.92 19.62 1.53
N SER A 101 4.51 19.44 2.72
CA SER A 101 5.48 20.38 3.31
C SER A 101 6.77 20.50 2.49
N GLU A 102 7.09 19.48 1.69
CA GLU A 102 8.22 19.45 0.77
C GLU A 102 7.87 18.68 -0.52
N PRO A 103 8.64 18.85 -1.60
CA PRO A 103 8.46 18.09 -2.82
C PRO A 103 8.63 16.59 -2.58
N LEU A 104 7.65 15.78 -2.94
CA LEU A 104 7.70 14.34 -2.74
C LEU A 104 8.42 13.64 -3.90
N SER A 105 9.54 12.99 -3.58
CA SER A 105 10.12 11.94 -4.41
C SER A 105 9.36 10.62 -4.24
N ARG A 106 9.63 9.62 -5.08
CA ARG A 106 9.08 8.26 -4.90
C ARG A 106 9.42 7.68 -3.53
N THR A 107 10.68 7.84 -3.11
CA THR A 107 11.14 7.41 -1.79
C THR A 107 10.47 8.20 -0.68
N GLY A 108 10.33 9.53 -0.83
CA GLY A 108 9.64 10.39 0.13
C GLY A 108 8.16 10.02 0.30
N ALA A 109 7.45 9.73 -0.79
CA ALA A 109 6.06 9.28 -0.74
C ALA A 109 5.92 7.93 -0.03
N LEU A 110 6.80 6.96 -0.32
CA LEU A 110 6.79 5.66 0.36
C LEU A 110 7.18 5.80 1.84
N TYR A 111 8.18 6.61 2.15
CA TYR A 111 8.60 6.95 3.52
C TYR A 111 7.43 7.56 4.31
N PHE A 112 6.78 8.58 3.76
CA PHE A 112 5.60 9.20 4.40
C PHE A 112 4.49 8.16 4.67
N THR A 113 4.18 7.33 3.69
CA THR A 113 3.18 6.26 3.84
C THR A 113 3.55 5.30 4.98
N ILE A 114 4.83 4.88 5.07
CA ILE A 114 5.30 3.98 6.12
C ILE A 114 5.26 4.65 7.48
N THR A 115 5.64 5.93 7.61
CA THR A 115 5.63 6.65 8.89
C THR A 115 4.21 6.84 9.43
N VAL A 116 3.23 7.07 8.55
CA VAL A 116 1.81 7.11 8.90
C VAL A 116 1.32 5.73 9.32
N PHE A 117 1.56 4.69 8.51
CA PHE A 117 1.14 3.32 8.79
C PHE A 117 1.72 2.78 10.11
N SER A 118 2.99 3.06 10.38
CA SER A 118 3.65 2.64 11.62
C SER A 118 3.27 3.49 12.85
N THR A 119 2.39 4.49 12.67
CA THR A 119 1.96 5.44 13.70
C THR A 119 3.10 6.25 14.33
N VAL A 120 4.27 6.30 13.69
CA VAL A 120 5.44 7.08 14.16
C VAL A 120 5.25 8.57 13.86
N GLY A 121 4.90 8.93 12.63
CA GLY A 121 4.57 10.29 12.23
C GLY A 121 5.61 11.33 12.62
N PHE A 122 6.84 11.28 12.10
CA PHE A 122 7.92 12.21 12.45
C PHE A 122 7.58 13.70 12.23
N GLY A 123 6.62 13.99 11.33
CA GLY A 123 6.18 15.35 11.08
C GLY A 123 7.10 16.17 10.17
N ASP A 124 8.12 15.57 9.60
CA ASP A 124 9.01 16.14 8.58
C ASP A 124 8.28 16.32 7.25
N ILE A 125 7.52 15.33 6.81
CA ILE A 125 6.60 15.40 5.68
C ILE A 125 5.17 15.49 6.22
N THR A 126 4.42 16.54 5.82
CA THR A 126 3.04 16.75 6.28
C THR A 126 2.12 17.16 5.13
N PRO A 127 0.86 16.68 5.09
CA PRO A 127 -0.11 17.09 4.10
C PRO A 127 -0.59 18.52 4.38
N ARG A 128 -0.55 19.41 3.38
CA ARG A 128 -0.94 20.81 3.48
C ARG A 128 -2.30 21.11 2.87
N THR A 129 -2.63 20.51 1.74
CA THR A 129 -3.91 20.71 1.09
C THR A 129 -5.00 19.80 1.66
N ASP A 130 -6.25 20.19 1.52
CA ASP A 130 -7.39 19.41 2.01
C ASP A 130 -7.47 18.04 1.35
N LEU A 131 -7.17 17.95 0.04
CA LEU A 131 -7.13 16.66 -0.66
C LEU A 131 -6.07 15.73 -0.04
N ALA A 132 -4.85 16.23 0.18
CA ALA A 132 -3.79 15.44 0.79
C ALA A 132 -4.15 14.99 2.20
N ARG A 133 -4.79 15.88 3.00
CA ARG A 133 -5.26 15.56 4.35
C ARG A 133 -6.36 14.50 4.35
N VAL A 134 -7.35 14.63 3.46
CA VAL A 134 -8.44 13.65 3.34
C VAL A 134 -7.90 12.27 2.97
N VAL A 135 -6.99 12.19 2.00
CA VAL A 135 -6.37 10.91 1.62
C VAL A 135 -5.55 10.32 2.77
N THR A 136 -4.84 11.17 3.53
CA THR A 136 -4.10 10.71 4.72
C THR A 136 -5.03 10.19 5.81
N MET A 137 -6.18 10.84 6.05
CA MET A 137 -7.20 10.33 6.97
C MET A 137 -7.76 8.98 6.51
N VAL A 138 -8.01 8.82 5.21
CA VAL A 138 -8.48 7.53 4.65
C VAL A 138 -7.42 6.45 4.87
N GLN A 139 -6.13 6.75 4.66
CA GLN A 139 -5.05 5.82 4.99
C GLN A 139 -5.07 5.46 6.47
N MET A 140 -5.07 6.44 7.37
CA MET A 140 -5.09 6.22 8.83
C MET A 140 -6.25 5.33 9.28
N LEU A 141 -7.45 5.53 8.72
CA LEU A 141 -8.60 4.65 8.97
C LEU A 141 -8.38 3.23 8.43
N GLY A 142 -7.75 3.11 7.26
CA GLY A 142 -7.36 1.81 6.70
C GLY A 142 -6.30 1.10 7.54
N ASP A 143 -5.34 1.84 8.10
CA ASP A 143 -4.27 1.31 8.96
C ASP A 143 -4.84 0.60 10.19
N LEU A 144 -5.94 1.12 10.78
CA LEU A 144 -6.62 0.50 11.93
C LEU A 144 -7.14 -0.91 11.63
N VAL A 145 -7.47 -1.21 10.37
CA VAL A 145 -7.93 -2.54 9.96
C VAL A 145 -6.79 -3.56 9.99
N PHE A 146 -5.53 -3.11 9.84
CA PHE A 146 -4.36 -3.98 9.87
C PHE A 146 -3.74 -4.12 11.28
N VAL A 147 -3.92 -3.11 12.13
CA VAL A 147 -3.29 -3.03 13.46
C VAL A 147 -4.23 -3.52 14.56
N GLY A 148 -5.57 -3.41 14.37
CA GLY A 148 -6.62 -3.85 15.31
C GLY A 148 -6.95 -5.30 15.17
#